data_c7624685078e97bcacd940a0aae82e60
#
_entry.id   c7624685078e97bcacd940a0aae82e60
#
_cell.length_a   1.000
_cell.length_b   1.000
_cell.length_c   1.000
_cell.angle_alpha   90.00
_cell.angle_beta   90.00
_cell.angle_gamma   90.00
#
_symmetry.space_group_name_H-M   'P 1'
#
loop_
_entity.id
_entity.type
_entity.pdbx_description
1 polymer ?
#
loop_
_entity_poly.entity_id
_entity_poly.type
_entity_poly.pdbx_seq_one_letter_code
_entity_poly.pdbx_strand_id
1 'polypeptide(L)'
;MSRARSTNADRARDYTQVALNPSGDCVVLGAYNTLQILLYNHQRGSWEDAGHKKIENLHAVSALEWKPDGSTLVVGNVAGCVDCWEACVKKVNYMGKFEFTYVSQSQVIVKRLQTGSRIVLKSRFGHEIAKVNIKDDRYLVAHTCETLLLGDLESCKPSEIPWRSTGTEKFIFDNPHFAIVYYAGEMSIVEYGCNEVVGVCRTENISPYLLSIRYAPASARLEENKKIAYLVDLQTVKIVNLVTNSTLATVLHDAKVDWLELNEHGTHLLFRDKRRQLHLYELKSQKSSTLLSYCSYVQWVPGSNVVVAQNRDTLCVWYSIGAPERVMMFRIKGDVEDIERAGGRTEVIVNEGVDVASYALDENLIAFGTAVELGDLDQAADILDPLELTPDTEAMWMQLSQQALEDRKLVIAERCYAALGYVTKARYLHATNKMAHKASKDTNSDGTNNFYVKAKLSALGKQ
;
A
#
# COMPACT_ATOMS: atom_id res chain seq x y z
N MET A 1 -41.55 4.15 -11.43
CA MET A 1 -41.93 5.40 -12.17
C MET A 1 -42.88 6.22 -11.30
N SER A 2 -42.37 7.16 -10.50
CA SER A 2 -43.20 8.08 -9.75
C SER A 2 -43.47 9.32 -10.59
N ARG A 3 -44.75 9.66 -10.77
CA ARG A 3 -45.20 10.85 -11.50
C ARG A 3 -44.77 12.10 -10.72
N ALA A 4 -43.90 12.93 -11.29
CA ALA A 4 -43.68 14.28 -10.83
C ALA A 4 -44.96 15.09 -10.99
N ARG A 5 -45.56 15.57 -9.90
CA ARG A 5 -46.66 16.54 -9.94
C ARG A 5 -46.05 17.93 -10.14
N SER A 6 -46.22 18.47 -11.34
CA SER A 6 -45.99 19.88 -11.63
C SER A 6 -47.09 20.71 -10.99
N THR A 7 -46.75 21.53 -10.02
CA THR A 7 -47.60 22.60 -9.49
C THR A 7 -47.11 23.93 -10.06
N ASN A 8 -47.50 24.22 -11.28
CA ASN A 8 -47.80 25.58 -11.76
C ASN A 8 -48.18 25.49 -13.23
N ALA A 9 -49.42 25.85 -13.50
CA ALA A 9 -50.01 25.97 -14.81
C ALA A 9 -49.49 27.24 -15.52
N ASP A 10 -48.23 27.14 -16.09
CA ASP A 10 -47.78 28.11 -17.06
C ASP A 10 -47.08 27.38 -18.21
N ARG A 11 -47.86 27.33 -19.33
CA ARG A 11 -47.51 26.95 -20.68
C ARG A 11 -46.80 25.60 -20.79
N ALA A 12 -47.51 24.64 -21.40
CA ALA A 12 -46.89 23.41 -21.90
C ALA A 12 -45.65 23.78 -22.71
N ARG A 13 -44.46 23.58 -22.14
CA ARG A 13 -43.20 23.76 -22.84
C ARG A 13 -42.93 22.48 -23.59
N ASP A 14 -42.75 22.57 -24.89
CA ASP A 14 -42.36 21.46 -25.70
C ASP A 14 -40.85 21.20 -25.46
N TYR A 15 -40.58 20.21 -24.65
CA TYR A 15 -39.19 19.73 -24.45
C TYR A 15 -38.79 18.86 -25.63
N THR A 16 -37.64 19.17 -26.21
CA THR A 16 -37.13 18.48 -27.37
C THR A 16 -36.11 17.40 -27.01
N GLN A 17 -35.35 17.60 -25.90
CA GLN A 17 -34.33 16.69 -25.46
C GLN A 17 -34.29 16.60 -23.93
N VAL A 18 -33.80 15.45 -23.42
CA VAL A 18 -33.59 15.21 -21.99
C VAL A 18 -32.27 14.48 -21.79
N ALA A 19 -31.50 14.94 -20.83
CA ALA A 19 -30.24 14.27 -20.44
C ALA A 19 -30.15 14.14 -18.92
N LEU A 20 -29.89 12.93 -18.46
CA LEU A 20 -29.61 12.61 -17.07
C LEU A 20 -28.09 12.66 -16.87
N ASN A 21 -27.64 13.33 -15.81
CA ASN A 21 -26.22 13.35 -15.51
C ASN A 21 -25.70 11.97 -15.06
N PRO A 22 -24.39 11.69 -15.14
CA PRO A 22 -23.80 10.40 -14.75
C PRO A 22 -23.98 10.03 -13.28
N SER A 23 -24.20 11.02 -12.39
CA SER A 23 -24.50 10.76 -10.97
C SER A 23 -25.93 10.30 -10.73
N GLY A 24 -26.86 10.56 -11.66
CA GLY A 24 -28.25 10.16 -11.58
C GLY A 24 -29.14 11.09 -10.73
N ASP A 25 -28.64 12.25 -10.33
CA ASP A 25 -29.30 13.19 -9.43
C ASP A 25 -29.65 14.55 -10.09
N CYS A 26 -29.31 14.74 -11.36
CA CYS A 26 -29.63 15.94 -12.13
C CYS A 26 -30.16 15.59 -13.52
N VAL A 27 -31.31 16.11 -13.88
CA VAL A 27 -31.89 16.01 -15.21
C VAL A 27 -31.97 17.40 -15.84
N VAL A 28 -31.48 17.52 -17.08
CA VAL A 28 -31.63 18.73 -17.88
C VAL A 28 -32.63 18.48 -19.01
N LEU A 29 -33.62 19.35 -19.12
CA LEU A 29 -34.62 19.34 -20.16
C LEU A 29 -34.36 20.51 -21.11
N GLY A 30 -34.15 20.22 -22.38
CA GLY A 30 -33.94 21.20 -23.43
C GLY A 30 -35.24 21.59 -24.09
N ALA A 31 -35.48 22.90 -24.22
CA ALA A 31 -36.62 23.49 -24.93
C ALA A 31 -36.13 24.64 -25.83
N TYR A 32 -37.04 25.34 -26.47
CA TYR A 32 -36.68 26.52 -27.27
C TYR A 32 -36.12 27.63 -26.38
N ASN A 33 -34.88 28.01 -26.59
CA ASN A 33 -34.14 29.04 -25.85
C ASN A 33 -34.10 28.83 -24.30
N THR A 34 -34.36 27.61 -23.82
CA THR A 34 -34.44 27.37 -22.37
C THR A 34 -33.90 25.99 -22.01
N LEU A 35 -33.11 25.92 -20.98
CA LEU A 35 -32.74 24.68 -20.28
C LEU A 35 -33.43 24.69 -18.91
N GLN A 36 -34.20 23.66 -18.59
CA GLN A 36 -34.77 23.44 -17.26
C GLN A 36 -33.96 22.39 -16.54
N ILE A 37 -33.68 22.64 -15.26
CA ILE A 37 -32.83 21.77 -14.43
C ILE A 37 -33.68 21.19 -13.32
N LEU A 38 -33.72 19.88 -13.20
CA LEU A 38 -34.36 19.16 -12.11
C LEU A 38 -33.29 18.46 -11.28
N LEU A 39 -33.33 18.62 -9.96
CA LEU A 39 -32.45 17.95 -9.02
C LEU A 39 -33.24 16.92 -8.22
N TYR A 40 -32.66 15.75 -8.00
CA TYR A 40 -33.26 14.73 -7.18
C TYR A 40 -32.91 14.94 -5.70
N ASN A 41 -33.96 15.13 -4.91
CA ASN A 41 -33.80 15.24 -3.47
C ASN A 41 -33.90 13.86 -2.82
N HIS A 42 -32.75 13.33 -2.37
CA HIS A 42 -32.63 12.00 -1.77
C HIS A 42 -33.43 11.89 -0.45
N GLN A 43 -33.56 12.98 0.32
CA GLN A 43 -34.29 12.97 1.58
C GLN A 43 -35.80 12.86 1.36
N ARG A 44 -36.30 13.49 0.30
CA ARG A 44 -37.74 13.50 -0.04
C ARG A 44 -38.11 12.43 -1.07
N GLY A 45 -37.13 11.80 -1.71
CA GLY A 45 -37.34 10.82 -2.77
C GLY A 45 -38.07 11.40 -4.00
N SER A 46 -37.91 12.70 -4.29
CA SER A 46 -38.63 13.40 -5.35
C SER A 46 -37.72 14.32 -6.16
N TRP A 47 -38.08 14.53 -7.43
CA TRP A 47 -37.43 15.52 -8.28
C TRP A 47 -37.97 16.92 -7.95
N GLU A 48 -37.06 17.84 -7.72
CA GLU A 48 -37.38 19.26 -7.43
C GLU A 48 -36.88 20.12 -8.60
N ASP A 49 -37.66 21.14 -8.95
CA ASP A 49 -37.30 22.11 -9.98
C ASP A 49 -36.22 23.07 -9.41
N ALA A 50 -35.01 22.98 -9.91
CA ALA A 50 -33.91 23.86 -9.54
C ALA A 50 -33.89 25.18 -10.32
N GLY A 51 -34.84 25.31 -11.26
CA GLY A 51 -35.00 26.51 -12.07
C GLY A 51 -34.73 26.27 -13.55
N HIS A 52 -34.92 27.33 -14.30
CA HIS A 52 -34.68 27.33 -15.75
C HIS A 52 -33.70 28.44 -16.14
N LYS A 53 -32.84 28.12 -17.09
CA LYS A 53 -31.88 29.06 -17.65
C LYS A 53 -32.34 29.44 -19.08
N LYS A 54 -32.68 30.70 -19.28
CA LYS A 54 -32.94 31.23 -20.61
C LYS A 54 -31.62 31.60 -21.29
N ILE A 55 -31.41 31.08 -22.50
CA ILE A 55 -30.17 31.26 -23.26
C ILE A 55 -30.55 31.94 -24.57
N GLU A 56 -29.98 33.14 -24.79
CA GLU A 56 -30.19 33.88 -26.02
C GLU A 56 -29.57 33.12 -27.21
N ASN A 57 -30.28 33.07 -28.34
CA ASN A 57 -29.86 32.41 -29.56
C ASN A 57 -29.58 30.89 -29.47
N LEU A 58 -30.07 30.22 -28.41
CA LEU A 58 -29.96 28.77 -28.32
C LEU A 58 -30.82 28.05 -29.36
N HIS A 59 -31.96 28.66 -29.75
CA HIS A 59 -32.98 28.03 -30.57
C HIS A 59 -33.47 26.70 -29.97
N ALA A 60 -34.02 25.81 -30.78
CA ALA A 60 -34.47 24.51 -30.30
C ALA A 60 -33.24 23.60 -30.05
N VAL A 61 -33.21 22.94 -28.91
CA VAL A 61 -32.15 21.98 -28.54
C VAL A 61 -32.35 20.70 -29.33
N SER A 62 -31.35 20.30 -30.09
CA SER A 62 -31.37 19.08 -30.89
C SER A 62 -30.63 17.90 -30.25
N ALA A 63 -29.64 18.17 -29.37
CA ALA A 63 -28.88 17.16 -28.63
C ALA A 63 -28.47 17.71 -27.27
N LEU A 64 -28.46 16.82 -26.27
CA LEU A 64 -27.93 17.07 -24.93
C LEU A 64 -27.11 15.86 -24.52
N GLU A 65 -25.86 16.08 -24.14
CA GLU A 65 -24.98 15.01 -23.68
C GLU A 65 -24.10 15.49 -22.51
N TRP A 66 -23.93 14.64 -21.54
CA TRP A 66 -23.07 14.91 -20.40
C TRP A 66 -21.69 14.31 -20.62
N LYS A 67 -20.66 15.04 -20.23
CA LYS A 67 -19.35 14.45 -20.04
C LYS A 67 -19.43 13.35 -18.98
N PRO A 68 -18.70 12.22 -19.12
CA PRO A 68 -18.78 11.09 -18.18
C PRO A 68 -18.49 11.44 -16.70
N ASP A 69 -17.70 12.49 -16.45
CA ASP A 69 -17.44 13.00 -15.10
C ASP A 69 -18.52 13.95 -14.56
N GLY A 70 -19.54 14.27 -15.34
CA GLY A 70 -20.65 15.17 -14.98
C GLY A 70 -20.28 16.65 -14.89
N SER A 71 -19.04 17.04 -15.21
CA SER A 71 -18.58 18.43 -15.07
C SER A 71 -19.01 19.36 -16.20
N THR A 72 -19.41 18.81 -17.34
CA THR A 72 -19.74 19.59 -18.53
C THR A 72 -20.96 19.00 -19.22
N LEU A 73 -21.91 19.86 -19.57
CA LEU A 73 -23.04 19.55 -20.42
C LEU A 73 -22.78 20.14 -21.82
N VAL A 74 -22.88 19.31 -22.83
CA VAL A 74 -22.80 19.73 -24.22
C VAL A 74 -24.22 19.87 -24.78
N VAL A 75 -24.49 21.00 -25.38
CA VAL A 75 -25.81 21.35 -25.93
C VAL A 75 -25.66 21.63 -27.42
N GLY A 76 -26.27 20.81 -28.24
CA GLY A 76 -26.40 21.04 -29.68
C GLY A 76 -27.74 21.67 -30.01
N ASN A 77 -27.80 22.61 -30.98
CA ASN A 77 -29.03 23.26 -31.40
C ASN A 77 -29.30 23.05 -32.89
N VAL A 78 -30.51 23.35 -33.31
CA VAL A 78 -30.92 23.21 -34.74
C VAL A 78 -30.22 24.17 -35.70
N ALA A 79 -29.58 25.23 -35.16
CA ALA A 79 -28.78 26.15 -35.97
C ALA A 79 -27.37 25.63 -36.27
N GLY A 80 -27.00 24.44 -35.78
CA GLY A 80 -25.71 23.81 -35.98
C GLY A 80 -24.63 24.27 -35.01
N CYS A 81 -24.97 25.03 -33.97
CA CYS A 81 -24.02 25.41 -32.94
C CYS A 81 -23.96 24.34 -31.86
N VAL A 82 -22.78 24.18 -31.27
CA VAL A 82 -22.52 23.31 -30.11
C VAL A 82 -21.91 24.14 -28.99
N ASP A 83 -22.60 24.21 -27.88
CA ASP A 83 -22.18 24.94 -26.69
C ASP A 83 -21.78 23.98 -25.57
N CYS A 84 -20.70 24.28 -24.86
CA CYS A 84 -20.23 23.52 -23.71
C CYS A 84 -20.48 24.35 -22.43
N TRP A 85 -21.26 23.79 -21.53
CA TRP A 85 -21.62 24.44 -20.27
C TRP A 85 -20.96 23.72 -19.10
N GLU A 86 -20.18 24.46 -18.32
CA GLU A 86 -19.68 23.93 -17.05
C GLU A 86 -20.86 23.78 -16.07
N ALA A 87 -21.11 22.54 -15.65
CA ALA A 87 -22.11 22.21 -14.68
C ALA A 87 -21.45 22.01 -13.33
N CYS A 88 -21.46 23.02 -12.47
CA CYS A 88 -20.95 22.92 -11.12
C CYS A 88 -21.86 23.70 -10.17
N VAL A 89 -22.12 23.09 -8.98
CA VAL A 89 -22.85 23.73 -7.89
C VAL A 89 -21.97 24.75 -7.20
N LYS A 90 -20.70 24.39 -6.97
CA LYS A 90 -19.74 25.20 -6.23
C LYS A 90 -18.31 24.84 -6.64
N LYS A 91 -17.46 25.86 -6.76
CA LYS A 91 -15.99 25.70 -6.89
C LYS A 91 -15.31 26.29 -5.67
N VAL A 92 -14.33 25.56 -5.12
CA VAL A 92 -13.57 25.99 -3.94
C VAL A 92 -12.08 25.73 -4.19
N ASN A 93 -11.27 26.76 -4.03
CA ASN A 93 -9.83 26.59 -4.03
C ASN A 93 -9.35 26.23 -2.62
N TYR A 94 -8.61 25.13 -2.49
CA TYR A 94 -8.09 24.64 -1.23
C TYR A 94 -6.57 24.81 -1.19
N MET A 95 -6.08 25.61 -0.23
CA MET A 95 -4.65 25.92 0.01
C MET A 95 -3.87 26.42 -1.23
N GLY A 96 -4.54 26.93 -2.27
CA GLY A 96 -3.89 27.32 -3.51
C GLY A 96 -3.29 26.18 -4.36
N LYS A 97 -3.40 24.93 -3.93
CA LYS A 97 -2.86 23.73 -4.58
C LYS A 97 -3.92 22.88 -5.25
N PHE A 98 -5.15 22.92 -4.74
CA PHE A 98 -6.25 22.08 -5.19
C PHE A 98 -7.50 22.88 -5.51
N GLU A 99 -8.24 22.42 -6.51
CA GLU A 99 -9.56 22.93 -6.86
C GLU A 99 -10.60 21.82 -6.63
N PHE A 100 -11.62 22.13 -5.81
CA PHE A 100 -12.76 21.27 -5.59
C PHE A 100 -13.92 21.77 -6.42
N THR A 101 -14.38 20.99 -7.37
CA THR A 101 -15.55 21.27 -8.19
C THR A 101 -16.70 20.35 -7.75
N TYR A 102 -17.68 20.90 -7.05
CA TYR A 102 -18.90 20.19 -6.68
C TYR A 102 -19.81 20.13 -7.89
N VAL A 103 -19.92 18.97 -8.50
CA VAL A 103 -20.77 18.72 -9.67
C VAL A 103 -22.21 18.48 -9.24
N SER A 104 -22.38 17.76 -8.12
CA SER A 104 -23.66 17.57 -7.44
C SER A 104 -23.45 17.58 -5.92
N GLN A 105 -24.53 17.42 -5.16
CA GLN A 105 -24.41 17.29 -3.70
C GLN A 105 -23.61 16.06 -3.30
N SER A 106 -23.70 14.96 -4.07
CA SER A 106 -23.06 13.68 -3.78
C SER A 106 -21.75 13.46 -4.55
N GLN A 107 -21.32 14.42 -5.38
CA GLN A 107 -20.14 14.26 -6.23
C GLN A 107 -19.25 15.49 -6.26
N VAL A 108 -17.96 15.29 -6.01
CA VAL A 108 -16.92 16.32 -6.02
C VAL A 108 -15.74 15.87 -6.87
N ILE A 109 -15.29 16.73 -7.77
CA ILE A 109 -14.06 16.53 -8.52
C ILE A 109 -12.95 17.30 -7.81
N VAL A 110 -11.90 16.58 -7.41
CA VAL A 110 -10.69 17.15 -6.82
C VAL A 110 -9.63 17.21 -7.91
N LYS A 111 -9.16 18.42 -8.21
CA LYS A 111 -8.11 18.66 -9.20
C LYS A 111 -6.88 19.23 -8.51
N ARG A 112 -5.71 18.62 -8.73
CA ARG A 112 -4.42 19.19 -8.34
C ARG A 112 -3.99 20.21 -9.38
N LEU A 113 -3.76 21.45 -8.97
CA LEU A 113 -3.49 22.55 -9.92
C LEU A 113 -2.12 22.41 -10.60
N GLN A 114 -1.12 21.87 -9.89
CA GLN A 114 0.24 21.73 -10.42
C GLN A 114 0.36 20.64 -11.49
N THR A 115 -0.21 19.45 -11.24
CA THR A 115 -0.07 18.29 -12.12
C THR A 115 -1.25 18.14 -13.08
N GLY A 116 -2.37 18.82 -12.81
CA GLY A 116 -3.62 18.65 -13.56
C GLY A 116 -4.34 17.33 -13.29
N SER A 117 -3.82 16.48 -12.39
CA SER A 117 -4.45 15.22 -12.02
C SER A 117 -5.82 15.46 -11.37
N ARG A 118 -6.77 14.56 -11.67
CA ARG A 118 -8.16 14.68 -11.20
C ARG A 118 -8.61 13.37 -10.58
N ILE A 119 -9.29 13.46 -9.45
CA ILE A 119 -10.02 12.35 -8.85
C ILE A 119 -11.49 12.73 -8.68
N VAL A 120 -12.38 11.78 -8.95
CA VAL A 120 -13.82 11.96 -8.79
C VAL A 120 -14.23 11.23 -7.52
N LEU A 121 -14.70 12.01 -6.55
CA LEU A 121 -15.34 11.50 -5.35
C LEU A 121 -16.83 11.46 -5.57
N LYS A 122 -17.42 10.28 -5.49
CA LYS A 122 -18.86 10.08 -5.59
C LYS A 122 -19.33 9.24 -4.41
N SER A 123 -20.29 9.73 -3.65
CA SER A 123 -20.95 8.91 -2.64
C SER A 123 -21.80 7.84 -3.32
N ARG A 124 -21.60 6.58 -2.94
CA ARG A 124 -22.36 5.43 -3.44
C ARG A 124 -23.81 5.44 -2.96
N PHE A 125 -24.01 6.02 -1.79
CA PHE A 125 -25.33 6.10 -1.15
C PHE A 125 -26.08 7.39 -1.51
N GLY A 126 -25.47 8.27 -2.33
CA GLY A 126 -26.06 9.54 -2.72
C GLY A 126 -26.07 10.59 -1.61
N HIS A 127 -25.31 10.39 -0.52
CA HIS A 127 -25.23 11.34 0.58
C HIS A 127 -24.49 12.62 0.16
N GLU A 128 -24.90 13.74 0.72
CA GLU A 128 -24.27 15.03 0.49
C GLU A 128 -22.85 15.04 1.08
N ILE A 129 -21.87 15.42 0.27
CA ILE A 129 -20.47 15.59 0.69
C ILE A 129 -20.34 16.97 1.34
N ALA A 130 -20.37 17.00 2.67
CA ALA A 130 -20.37 18.24 3.44
C ALA A 130 -19.00 18.91 3.45
N LYS A 131 -17.93 18.16 3.66
CA LYS A 131 -16.57 18.68 3.81
C LYS A 131 -15.55 17.76 3.17
N VAL A 132 -14.62 18.35 2.42
CA VAL A 132 -13.47 17.66 1.83
C VAL A 132 -12.20 18.29 2.40
N ASN A 133 -11.31 17.46 2.91
CA ASN A 133 -9.98 17.84 3.41
C ASN A 133 -8.92 17.04 2.69
N ILE A 134 -7.74 17.64 2.50
CA ILE A 134 -6.55 16.95 2.01
C ILE A 134 -5.49 17.05 3.08
N LYS A 135 -4.85 15.91 3.40
CA LYS A 135 -3.72 15.82 4.32
C LYS A 135 -2.46 15.43 3.54
N ASP A 136 -1.35 16.02 3.93
CA ASP A 136 0.00 15.76 3.37
C ASP A 136 0.04 15.89 1.83
N ASP A 137 -0.77 16.82 1.28
CA ASP A 137 -0.95 17.06 -0.16
C ASP A 137 -1.30 15.79 -0.99
N ARG A 138 -1.67 14.70 -0.33
CA ARG A 138 -1.91 13.39 -0.95
C ARG A 138 -3.22 12.72 -0.52
N TYR A 139 -3.47 12.66 0.78
CA TYR A 139 -4.57 11.85 1.32
C TYR A 139 -5.84 12.65 1.47
N LEU A 140 -6.92 12.11 0.99
CA LEU A 140 -8.21 12.76 0.92
C LEU A 140 -9.17 12.18 1.95
N VAL A 141 -9.83 13.06 2.68
CA VAL A 141 -10.86 12.74 3.67
C VAL A 141 -12.09 13.58 3.37
N ALA A 142 -13.20 12.95 3.03
CA ALA A 142 -14.46 13.63 2.84
C ALA A 142 -15.53 13.06 3.76
N HIS A 143 -16.32 13.94 4.34
CA HIS A 143 -17.36 13.59 5.30
C HIS A 143 -18.73 13.80 4.66
N THR A 144 -19.61 12.82 4.85
CA THR A 144 -21.05 12.94 4.64
C THR A 144 -21.76 12.89 6.00
N CYS A 145 -23.08 12.90 6.00
CA CYS A 145 -23.85 12.75 7.25
C CYS A 145 -23.76 11.34 7.87
N GLU A 146 -23.56 10.29 7.05
CA GLU A 146 -23.58 8.89 7.50
C GLU A 146 -22.39 8.07 7.04
N THR A 147 -21.54 8.63 6.17
CA THR A 147 -20.37 7.93 5.62
C THR A 147 -19.12 8.79 5.65
N LEU A 148 -17.99 8.11 5.57
CA LEU A 148 -16.66 8.70 5.43
C LEU A 148 -16.05 8.20 4.14
N LEU A 149 -15.61 9.13 3.29
CA LEU A 149 -14.88 8.83 2.08
C LEU A 149 -13.39 9.08 2.34
N LEU A 150 -12.58 8.07 2.06
CA LEU A 150 -11.12 8.11 2.16
C LEU A 150 -10.54 7.83 0.77
N GLY A 151 -9.45 8.50 0.43
CA GLY A 151 -8.81 8.29 -0.87
C GLY A 151 -7.35 8.73 -0.86
N ASP A 152 -6.59 8.14 -1.76
CA ASP A 152 -5.23 8.54 -2.08
C ASP A 152 -5.23 9.15 -3.48
N LEU A 153 -4.74 10.37 -3.60
CA LEU A 153 -4.70 11.11 -4.87
C LEU A 153 -3.72 10.51 -5.90
N GLU A 154 -2.75 9.71 -5.45
CA GLU A 154 -1.80 9.06 -6.34
C GLU A 154 -2.36 7.76 -6.92
N SER A 155 -2.91 6.90 -6.07
CA SER A 155 -3.51 5.64 -6.51
C SER A 155 -4.89 5.82 -7.16
N CYS A 156 -5.53 6.98 -6.96
CA CYS A 156 -6.88 7.30 -7.45
C CYS A 156 -7.96 6.28 -7.01
N LYS A 157 -7.80 5.67 -5.85
CA LYS A 157 -8.72 4.67 -5.29
C LYS A 157 -9.48 5.25 -4.10
N PRO A 158 -10.72 5.73 -4.27
CA PRO A 158 -11.56 6.15 -3.16
C PRO A 158 -12.24 4.95 -2.50
N SER A 159 -12.44 5.05 -1.19
CA SER A 159 -13.23 4.11 -0.36
C SER A 159 -14.31 4.87 0.37
N GLU A 160 -15.49 4.30 0.48
CA GLU A 160 -16.59 4.87 1.26
C GLU A 160 -17.04 3.85 2.30
N ILE A 161 -16.93 4.21 3.58
CA ILE A 161 -17.32 3.36 4.70
C ILE A 161 -18.47 3.99 5.48
N PRO A 162 -19.38 3.18 6.06
CA PRO A 162 -20.38 3.65 7.00
C PRO A 162 -19.69 4.25 8.23
N TRP A 163 -19.91 5.55 8.47
CA TRP A 163 -19.27 6.26 9.58
C TRP A 163 -20.04 7.53 9.93
N ARG A 164 -20.42 7.64 11.19
CA ARG A 164 -20.97 8.89 11.70
C ARG A 164 -19.86 9.74 12.28
N SER A 165 -19.48 10.77 11.57
CA SER A 165 -18.43 11.67 11.99
C SER A 165 -18.84 12.48 13.22
N THR A 166 -17.98 12.48 14.24
CA THR A 166 -18.14 13.31 15.45
C THR A 166 -17.23 14.53 15.43
N GLY A 167 -16.29 14.59 14.46
CA GLY A 167 -15.31 15.66 14.31
C GLY A 167 -14.08 15.53 15.20
N THR A 168 -13.99 14.45 16.00
CA THR A 168 -12.86 14.17 16.91
C THR A 168 -11.96 13.03 16.41
N GLU A 169 -12.23 12.51 15.22
CA GLU A 169 -11.49 11.44 14.60
C GLU A 169 -10.06 11.88 14.28
N LYS A 170 -9.10 10.99 14.53
CA LYS A 170 -7.73 11.14 14.07
C LYS A 170 -7.48 10.19 12.90
N PHE A 171 -6.85 10.72 11.87
CA PHE A 171 -6.51 9.97 10.68
C PHE A 171 -5.01 9.77 10.62
N ILE A 172 -4.57 8.53 10.36
CA ILE A 172 -3.16 8.17 10.17
C ILE A 172 -3.02 7.57 8.77
N PHE A 173 -2.12 8.14 7.99
CA PHE A 173 -1.85 7.78 6.60
C PHE A 173 -0.37 7.42 6.46
N ASP A 174 0.01 6.30 7.02
CA ASP A 174 1.40 5.81 7.02
C ASP A 174 1.67 4.78 5.91
N ASN A 175 0.63 4.31 5.23
CA ASN A 175 0.72 3.25 4.25
C ASN A 175 -0.01 3.64 2.95
N PRO A 176 0.57 3.41 1.75
CA PRO A 176 -0.08 3.72 0.47
C PRO A 176 -1.34 2.86 0.20
N HIS A 177 -1.56 1.80 0.95
CA HIS A 177 -2.69 0.88 0.77
C HIS A 177 -3.81 1.06 1.80
N PHE A 178 -3.50 1.62 2.99
CA PHE A 178 -4.44 1.68 4.09
C PHE A 178 -4.54 3.07 4.71
N ALA A 179 -5.74 3.42 5.11
CA ALA A 179 -6.01 4.52 6.02
C ALA A 179 -6.46 3.98 7.38
N ILE A 180 -6.05 4.64 8.45
CA ILE A 180 -6.46 4.32 9.80
C ILE A 180 -7.30 5.45 10.33
N VAL A 181 -8.50 5.12 10.79
CA VAL A 181 -9.41 6.04 11.48
C VAL A 181 -9.43 5.67 12.95
N TYR A 182 -8.96 6.58 13.78
CA TYR A 182 -8.98 6.40 15.23
C TYR A 182 -10.06 7.23 15.88
N TYR A 183 -10.87 6.57 16.67
CA TYR A 183 -11.93 7.20 17.44
C TYR A 183 -12.21 6.42 18.73
N ALA A 184 -12.27 7.13 19.84
CA ALA A 184 -12.67 6.59 21.18
C ALA A 184 -11.91 5.32 21.63
N GLY A 185 -10.62 5.23 21.35
CA GLY A 185 -9.79 4.06 21.72
C GLY A 185 -9.83 2.92 20.71
N GLU A 186 -10.57 3.05 19.61
CA GLU A 186 -10.64 2.07 18.53
C GLU A 186 -9.96 2.60 17.27
N MET A 187 -9.19 1.73 16.61
CA MET A 187 -8.60 1.93 15.30
C MET A 187 -9.37 1.13 14.28
N SER A 188 -9.98 1.79 13.32
CA SER A 188 -10.60 1.16 12.16
C SER A 188 -9.66 1.28 10.97
N ILE A 189 -9.34 0.15 10.35
CA ILE A 189 -8.40 0.04 9.23
C ILE A 189 -9.20 -0.09 7.95
N VAL A 190 -8.97 0.82 7.01
CA VAL A 190 -9.67 0.90 5.72
C VAL A 190 -8.66 0.76 4.60
N GLU A 191 -8.87 -0.20 3.71
CA GLU A 191 -8.06 -0.39 2.50
C GLU A 191 -8.62 0.49 1.37
N TYR A 192 -7.74 1.23 0.67
CA TYR A 192 -8.15 2.05 -0.46
C TYR A 192 -8.71 1.20 -1.60
N GLY A 193 -9.90 1.59 -2.09
CA GLY A 193 -10.63 0.85 -3.11
C GLY A 193 -11.62 -0.19 -2.54
N CYS A 194 -11.52 -0.54 -1.23
CA CYS A 194 -12.50 -1.34 -0.51
C CYS A 194 -13.46 -0.41 0.25
N ASN A 195 -14.75 -0.83 0.35
CA ASN A 195 -15.78 0.00 1.00
C ASN A 195 -16.21 -0.59 2.34
N GLU A 196 -15.32 -1.32 2.96
CA GLU A 196 -15.53 -1.99 4.25
C GLU A 196 -14.33 -1.75 5.15
N VAL A 197 -14.58 -1.77 6.46
CA VAL A 197 -13.52 -1.76 7.46
C VAL A 197 -12.89 -3.15 7.48
N VAL A 198 -11.61 -3.25 7.12
CA VAL A 198 -10.87 -4.52 7.04
C VAL A 198 -10.63 -5.11 8.43
N GLY A 199 -10.39 -4.25 9.42
CA GLY A 199 -10.18 -4.70 10.80
C GLY A 199 -10.38 -3.57 11.80
N VAL A 200 -10.68 -3.96 13.04
CA VAL A 200 -10.81 -3.04 14.17
C VAL A 200 -9.90 -3.50 15.30
N CYS A 201 -9.07 -2.60 15.78
CA CYS A 201 -8.14 -2.85 16.89
C CYS A 201 -8.36 -1.83 18.01
N ARG A 202 -8.22 -2.27 19.25
CA ARG A 202 -8.33 -1.38 20.41
C ARG A 202 -6.97 -1.07 20.99
N THR A 203 -6.67 0.21 21.13
CA THR A 203 -5.47 0.72 21.81
C THR A 203 -5.68 2.14 22.28
N GLU A 204 -5.09 2.46 23.42
CA GLU A 204 -5.02 3.83 23.92
C GLU A 204 -3.74 4.55 23.44
N ASN A 205 -2.76 3.78 22.97
CA ASN A 205 -1.43 4.27 22.60
C ASN A 205 -1.35 4.49 21.07
N ILE A 206 -1.85 5.62 20.61
CA ILE A 206 -1.72 6.00 19.20
C ILE A 206 -0.55 6.93 18.97
N SER A 207 0.43 6.40 18.26
CA SER A 207 1.52 7.14 17.65
C SER A 207 1.88 6.44 16.35
N PRO A 208 2.28 7.17 15.30
CA PRO A 208 2.78 6.55 14.06
C PRO A 208 3.94 5.58 14.29
N TYR A 209 4.77 5.85 15.31
CA TYR A 209 5.93 4.99 15.67
C TYR A 209 5.55 3.70 16.43
N LEU A 210 4.32 3.57 16.87
CA LEU A 210 3.82 2.46 17.69
C LEU A 210 2.79 1.60 16.97
N LEU A 211 2.76 1.74 15.65
CA LEU A 211 1.84 1.09 14.76
C LEU A 211 2.56 0.77 13.45
N SER A 212 2.38 -0.43 12.95
CA SER A 212 2.92 -0.82 11.64
C SER A 212 1.93 -1.71 10.90
N ILE A 213 1.54 -1.30 9.70
CA ILE A 213 0.71 -2.11 8.80
C ILE A 213 1.56 -2.50 7.60
N ARG A 214 1.50 -3.77 7.23
CA ARG A 214 2.18 -4.26 6.02
C ARG A 214 1.21 -5.06 5.15
N TYR A 215 1.38 -4.83 3.87
CA TYR A 215 0.68 -5.54 2.82
C TYR A 215 1.69 -6.13 1.85
N ALA A 216 1.63 -7.42 1.66
CA ALA A 216 2.36 -8.10 0.61
C ALA A 216 1.36 -8.88 -0.25
N PRO A 217 1.33 -8.66 -1.57
CA PRO A 217 0.49 -9.43 -2.47
C PRO A 217 0.92 -10.91 -2.47
N ALA A 218 0.01 -11.80 -2.82
CA ALA A 218 0.31 -13.21 -2.97
C ALA A 218 1.42 -13.41 -4.02
N SER A 219 2.42 -14.18 -3.67
CA SER A 219 3.52 -14.59 -4.55
C SER A 219 3.58 -16.11 -4.65
N ALA A 220 4.50 -16.65 -5.48
CA ALA A 220 4.64 -18.11 -5.69
C ALA A 220 4.86 -18.91 -4.38
N ARG A 221 5.33 -18.26 -3.31
CA ARG A 221 5.60 -18.90 -2.00
C ARG A 221 4.87 -18.29 -0.83
N LEU A 222 4.37 -17.05 -0.97
CA LEU A 222 3.76 -16.31 0.13
C LEU A 222 2.30 -16.05 -0.21
N GLU A 223 1.41 -16.43 0.70
CA GLU A 223 0.00 -16.06 0.64
C GLU A 223 -0.14 -14.54 0.83
N GLU A 224 -1.25 -13.97 0.33
CA GLU A 224 -1.59 -12.58 0.56
C GLU A 224 -1.50 -12.24 2.05
N ASN A 225 -0.72 -11.23 2.36
CA ASN A 225 -0.38 -10.91 3.73
C ASN A 225 -0.84 -9.48 4.07
N LYS A 226 -1.81 -9.37 4.97
CA LYS A 226 -2.27 -8.11 5.55
C LYS A 226 -2.13 -8.22 7.06
N LYS A 227 -1.06 -7.66 7.62
CA LYS A 227 -0.77 -7.73 9.05
C LYS A 227 -0.62 -6.36 9.67
N ILE A 228 -1.07 -6.24 10.91
CA ILE A 228 -0.87 -5.07 11.75
C ILE A 228 -0.16 -5.47 13.03
N ALA A 229 0.84 -4.70 13.41
CA ALA A 229 1.44 -4.72 14.73
C ALA A 229 1.10 -3.41 15.45
N TYR A 230 0.66 -3.48 16.67
CA TYR A 230 0.31 -2.32 17.50
C TYR A 230 0.51 -2.60 18.98
N LEU A 231 0.65 -1.55 19.77
CA LEU A 231 0.72 -1.64 21.23
C LEU A 231 -0.67 -1.75 21.84
N VAL A 232 -0.91 -2.77 22.62
CA VAL A 232 -2.10 -2.89 23.49
C VAL A 232 -1.90 -2.03 24.72
N ASP A 233 -0.75 -2.18 25.37
CA ASP A 233 -0.26 -1.36 26.44
C ASP A 233 1.21 -1.00 26.21
N LEU A 234 1.84 -0.28 27.12
CA LEU A 234 3.20 0.23 26.93
C LEU A 234 4.29 -0.87 26.81
N GLN A 235 3.97 -2.11 27.13
CA GLN A 235 4.91 -3.24 27.17
C GLN A 235 4.48 -4.42 26.27
N THR A 236 3.24 -4.42 25.81
CA THR A 236 2.66 -5.54 25.05
C THR A 236 2.39 -5.14 23.61
N VAL A 237 3.09 -5.77 22.68
CA VAL A 237 2.85 -5.64 21.25
C VAL A 237 1.96 -6.80 20.78
N LYS A 238 0.90 -6.49 20.07
CA LYS A 238 0.00 -7.47 19.46
C LYS A 238 0.12 -7.42 17.95
N ILE A 239 0.20 -8.61 17.34
CA ILE A 239 0.26 -8.76 15.87
C ILE A 239 -0.98 -9.52 15.42
N VAL A 240 -1.73 -8.92 14.51
CA VAL A 240 -3.01 -9.45 14.01
C VAL A 240 -2.96 -9.57 12.49
N ASN A 241 -3.48 -10.67 11.99
CA ASN A 241 -3.75 -10.84 10.56
C ASN A 241 -5.10 -10.21 10.24
N LEU A 242 -5.13 -9.22 9.37
CA LEU A 242 -6.34 -8.49 8.99
C LEU A 242 -7.27 -9.31 8.07
N VAL A 243 -6.75 -10.31 7.36
CA VAL A 243 -7.56 -11.17 6.48
C VAL A 243 -8.44 -12.12 7.32
N THR A 244 -7.84 -12.76 8.32
CA THR A 244 -8.53 -13.73 9.19
C THR A 244 -9.03 -13.12 10.50
N ASN A 245 -8.65 -11.89 10.77
CA ASN A 245 -8.87 -11.17 12.03
C ASN A 245 -8.36 -11.95 13.27
N SER A 246 -7.35 -12.80 13.07
CA SER A 246 -6.75 -13.64 14.10
C SER A 246 -5.47 -13.03 14.66
N THR A 247 -5.27 -13.20 15.97
CA THR A 247 -4.01 -12.82 16.62
C THR A 247 -2.94 -13.84 16.27
N LEU A 248 -1.87 -13.39 15.63
CA LEU A 248 -0.72 -14.22 15.24
C LEU A 248 0.27 -14.37 16.40
N ALA A 249 0.55 -13.27 17.09
CA ALA A 249 1.48 -13.25 18.21
C ALA A 249 1.14 -12.13 19.19
N THR A 250 1.52 -12.34 20.45
CA THR A 250 1.50 -11.32 21.49
C THR A 250 2.88 -11.32 22.13
N VAL A 251 3.60 -10.21 21.97
CA VAL A 251 4.97 -10.05 22.48
C VAL A 251 4.91 -9.24 23.75
N LEU A 252 5.25 -9.86 24.86
CA LEU A 252 5.39 -9.21 26.16
C LEU A 252 6.86 -8.84 26.37
N HIS A 253 7.13 -7.57 26.72
CA HIS A 253 8.47 -7.06 26.96
C HIS A 253 8.56 -6.42 28.35
N ASP A 254 9.74 -6.49 28.99
CA ASP A 254 9.95 -5.99 30.35
C ASP A 254 10.00 -4.46 30.45
N ALA A 255 10.35 -3.79 29.33
CA ALA A 255 10.47 -2.35 29.25
C ALA A 255 9.40 -1.74 28.33
N LYS A 256 9.15 -0.45 28.48
CA LYS A 256 8.22 0.28 27.62
C LYS A 256 8.78 0.35 26.21
N VAL A 257 7.97 -0.02 25.21
CA VAL A 257 8.29 0.09 23.79
C VAL A 257 8.03 1.52 23.32
N ASP A 258 8.96 2.10 22.57
CA ASP A 258 8.86 3.46 22.02
C ASP A 258 8.81 3.52 20.50
N TRP A 259 9.14 2.41 19.84
CA TRP A 259 9.09 2.29 18.38
C TRP A 259 8.92 0.83 17.96
N LEU A 260 8.16 0.59 16.89
CA LEU A 260 7.99 -0.74 16.32
C LEU A 260 7.74 -0.66 14.80
N GLU A 261 8.21 -1.65 14.06
CA GLU A 261 7.97 -1.77 12.63
C GLU A 261 8.03 -3.24 12.18
N LEU A 262 7.04 -3.68 11.38
CA LEU A 262 7.07 -4.96 10.67
C LEU A 262 7.92 -4.84 9.42
N ASN A 263 8.60 -5.94 9.05
CA ASN A 263 9.21 -6.03 7.72
C ASN A 263 8.12 -6.10 6.62
N GLU A 264 8.49 -5.93 5.35
CA GLU A 264 7.55 -5.86 4.22
C GLU A 264 6.62 -7.09 4.15
N HIS A 265 7.17 -8.27 4.38
CA HIS A 265 6.41 -9.53 4.34
C HIS A 265 5.69 -9.86 5.66
N GLY A 266 5.83 -9.05 6.69
CA GLY A 266 5.20 -9.28 8.00
C GLY A 266 5.65 -10.60 8.66
N THR A 267 6.91 -11.02 8.44
CA THR A 267 7.50 -12.21 9.06
C THR A 267 8.32 -11.90 10.30
N HIS A 268 8.86 -10.68 10.35
CA HIS A 268 9.68 -10.19 11.44
C HIS A 268 9.17 -8.84 11.95
N LEU A 269 9.28 -8.64 13.25
CA LEU A 269 8.99 -7.39 13.92
C LEU A 269 10.26 -6.85 14.53
N LEU A 270 10.62 -5.62 14.20
CA LEU A 270 11.59 -4.83 14.95
C LEU A 270 10.85 -3.97 15.97
N PHE A 271 11.38 -3.90 17.17
CA PHE A 271 10.89 -2.95 18.16
C PHE A 271 12.04 -2.44 19.03
N ARG A 272 11.91 -1.20 19.46
CA ARG A 272 12.87 -0.54 20.34
C ARG A 272 12.20 -0.19 21.64
N ASP A 273 12.92 -0.39 22.74
CA ASP A 273 12.46 -0.02 24.08
C ASP A 273 12.96 1.37 24.51
N LYS A 274 12.43 1.89 25.61
CA LYS A 274 12.90 3.15 26.21
C LYS A 274 14.33 3.13 26.72
N ARG A 275 14.93 1.94 26.89
CA ARG A 275 16.36 1.77 27.20
C ARG A 275 17.23 1.87 25.95
N ARG A 276 16.58 2.15 24.78
CA ARG A 276 17.20 2.18 23.46
C ARG A 276 17.80 0.85 23.02
N GLN A 277 17.28 -0.28 23.52
CA GLN A 277 17.64 -1.60 23.04
C GLN A 277 16.77 -1.94 21.81
N LEU A 278 17.40 -2.43 20.76
CA LEU A 278 16.73 -2.88 19.56
C LEU A 278 16.55 -4.39 19.59
N HIS A 279 15.33 -4.84 19.44
CA HIS A 279 14.95 -6.24 19.45
C HIS A 279 14.37 -6.66 18.10
N LEU A 280 14.69 -7.88 17.71
CA LEU A 280 14.11 -8.58 16.57
C LEU A 280 13.23 -9.72 17.09
N TYR A 281 12.00 -9.77 16.63
CA TYR A 281 11.06 -10.85 16.93
C TYR A 281 10.66 -11.56 15.63
N GLU A 282 10.89 -12.86 15.57
CA GLU A 282 10.47 -13.70 14.45
C GLU A 282 9.10 -14.30 14.73
N LEU A 283 8.12 -14.04 13.86
CA LEU A 283 6.74 -14.48 14.06
C LEU A 283 6.58 -16.00 13.98
N LYS A 284 7.37 -16.66 13.12
CA LYS A 284 7.28 -18.11 12.89
C LYS A 284 7.81 -18.92 14.08
N SER A 285 8.98 -18.57 14.58
CA SER A 285 9.61 -19.25 15.74
C SER A 285 9.16 -18.69 17.08
N GLN A 286 8.49 -17.53 17.10
CA GLN A 286 8.11 -16.79 18.31
C GLN A 286 9.30 -16.48 19.24
N LYS A 287 10.49 -16.30 18.67
CA LYS A 287 11.71 -15.97 19.40
C LYS A 287 12.03 -14.48 19.29
N SER A 288 12.50 -13.91 20.38
CA SER A 288 13.05 -12.56 20.43
C SER A 288 14.56 -12.61 20.61
N SER A 289 15.28 -11.79 19.87
CA SER A 289 16.71 -11.59 19.99
C SER A 289 17.04 -10.11 20.06
N THR A 290 18.07 -9.73 20.84
CA THR A 290 18.52 -8.35 20.92
C THR A 290 19.58 -8.13 19.85
N LEU A 291 19.34 -7.17 18.94
CA LEU A 291 20.28 -6.82 17.88
C LEU A 291 21.31 -5.78 18.35
N LEU A 292 20.86 -4.77 19.08
CA LEU A 292 21.69 -3.65 19.47
C LEU A 292 21.35 -3.17 20.87
N SER A 293 22.37 -2.86 21.68
CA SER A 293 22.19 -2.40 23.07
C SER A 293 21.89 -0.89 23.18
N TYR A 294 22.24 -0.12 22.16
CA TYR A 294 21.93 1.32 22.08
C TYR A 294 21.58 1.66 20.64
N CYS A 295 20.36 2.10 20.40
CA CYS A 295 19.82 2.41 19.09
C CYS A 295 19.21 3.82 19.10
N SER A 296 19.81 4.75 18.34
CA SER A 296 19.27 6.09 18.13
C SER A 296 18.27 6.12 16.96
N TYR A 297 18.59 5.45 15.87
CA TYR A 297 17.81 5.35 14.65
C TYR A 297 17.71 3.90 14.22
N VAL A 298 16.57 3.51 13.66
CA VAL A 298 16.37 2.19 13.02
C VAL A 298 15.29 2.27 11.97
N GLN A 299 15.53 1.60 10.85
CA GLN A 299 14.56 1.47 9.76
C GLN A 299 14.87 0.22 8.93
N TRP A 300 13.82 -0.39 8.36
CA TRP A 300 13.97 -1.36 7.28
C TRP A 300 14.33 -0.64 5.99
N VAL A 301 15.24 -1.20 5.22
CA VAL A 301 15.49 -0.71 3.86
C VAL A 301 14.25 -0.98 3.00
N PRO A 302 13.68 0.04 2.34
CA PRO A 302 12.47 -0.12 1.55
C PRO A 302 12.56 -1.26 0.53
N GLY A 303 11.54 -2.11 0.48
CA GLY A 303 11.48 -3.26 -0.44
C GLY A 303 12.47 -4.38 -0.13
N SER A 304 12.93 -4.52 1.14
CA SER A 304 13.84 -5.58 1.54
C SER A 304 13.74 -5.91 3.03
N ASN A 305 14.40 -6.99 3.45
CA ASN A 305 14.55 -7.36 4.87
C ASN A 305 15.91 -6.94 5.45
N VAL A 306 16.55 -5.96 4.86
CA VAL A 306 17.79 -5.37 5.38
C VAL A 306 17.46 -4.36 6.46
N VAL A 307 18.16 -4.43 7.58
CA VAL A 307 17.99 -3.51 8.71
C VAL A 307 19.16 -2.57 8.78
N VAL A 308 18.87 -1.30 8.89
CA VAL A 308 19.84 -0.25 9.15
C VAL A 308 19.53 0.37 10.51
N ALA A 309 20.53 0.43 11.37
CA ALA A 309 20.40 1.09 12.67
C ALA A 309 21.64 1.89 13.01
N GLN A 310 21.47 2.94 13.80
CA GLN A 310 22.57 3.77 14.30
C GLN A 310 22.82 3.49 15.76
N ASN A 311 24.09 3.21 16.08
CA ASN A 311 24.61 3.13 17.44
C ASN A 311 25.65 4.24 17.64
N ARG A 312 25.25 5.36 18.22
CA ARG A 312 26.11 6.56 18.37
C ARG A 312 26.73 6.97 17.02
N ASP A 313 28.06 6.90 16.88
CA ASP A 313 28.81 7.27 15.68
C ASP A 313 29.02 6.09 14.72
N THR A 314 28.22 5.03 14.85
CA THR A 314 28.38 3.82 14.04
C THR A 314 27.06 3.47 13.39
N LEU A 315 27.08 3.34 12.06
CA LEU A 315 26.00 2.79 11.26
C LEU A 315 26.15 1.26 11.24
N CYS A 316 25.12 0.55 11.65
CA CYS A 316 25.05 -0.90 11.67
C CYS A 316 24.06 -1.37 10.60
N VAL A 317 24.51 -2.28 9.72
CA VAL A 317 23.70 -2.81 8.62
C VAL A 317 23.66 -4.34 8.70
N TRP A 318 22.44 -4.91 8.76
CA TRP A 318 22.21 -6.35 8.69
C TRP A 318 21.62 -6.69 7.33
N TYR A 319 22.44 -7.22 6.42
CA TYR A 319 21.97 -7.70 5.10
C TYR A 319 21.20 -9.02 5.17
N SER A 320 21.46 -9.81 6.22
CA SER A 320 20.71 -11.04 6.50
C SER A 320 20.23 -11.05 7.94
N ILE A 321 18.91 -11.02 8.10
CA ILE A 321 18.27 -11.00 9.41
C ILE A 321 18.28 -12.40 10.08
N GLY A 322 18.46 -13.47 9.28
CA GLY A 322 18.60 -14.83 9.76
C GLY A 322 19.93 -15.11 10.49
N ALA A 323 20.91 -14.21 10.36
CA ALA A 323 22.21 -14.26 11.01
C ALA A 323 22.49 -12.93 11.74
N PRO A 324 21.81 -12.67 12.86
CA PRO A 324 21.86 -11.37 13.55
C PRO A 324 23.26 -11.03 14.11
N GLU A 325 24.15 -12.02 14.25
CA GLU A 325 25.55 -11.82 14.63
C GLU A 325 26.41 -11.20 13.53
N ARG A 326 25.94 -11.23 12.28
CA ARG A 326 26.65 -10.67 11.13
C ARG A 326 26.17 -9.26 10.87
N VAL A 327 26.90 -8.31 11.38
CA VAL A 327 26.61 -6.88 11.23
C VAL A 327 27.76 -6.18 10.54
N MET A 328 27.49 -5.44 9.47
CA MET A 328 28.45 -4.52 8.88
C MET A 328 28.39 -3.19 9.62
N MET A 329 29.55 -2.65 9.98
CA MET A 329 29.67 -1.43 10.76
C MET A 329 30.48 -0.38 10.02
N PHE A 330 29.89 0.81 9.86
CA PHE A 330 30.54 1.96 9.25
C PHE A 330 30.59 3.11 10.27
N ARG A 331 31.70 3.82 10.36
CA ARG A 331 31.76 5.03 11.17
C ARG A 331 31.13 6.18 10.41
N ILE A 332 30.23 6.87 11.06
CA ILE A 332 29.53 8.06 10.55
C ILE A 332 29.77 9.26 11.46
N LYS A 333 29.64 10.48 10.93
CA LYS A 333 29.80 11.72 11.69
C LYS A 333 28.47 12.45 11.69
N GLY A 334 27.54 12.06 12.51
CA GLY A 334 26.24 12.71 12.56
C GLY A 334 25.10 11.73 12.81
N ASP A 335 23.90 12.17 12.59
CA ASP A 335 22.70 11.36 12.81
C ASP A 335 22.07 10.94 11.48
N VAL A 336 21.65 9.67 11.42
CA VAL A 336 20.91 9.15 10.27
C VAL A 336 19.53 9.83 10.22
N GLU A 337 19.19 10.40 9.07
CA GLU A 337 17.94 11.12 8.85
C GLU A 337 16.92 10.26 8.09
N ASP A 338 17.34 9.61 7.00
CA ASP A 338 16.47 8.78 6.17
C ASP A 338 17.25 7.74 5.35
N ILE A 339 16.53 6.80 4.75
CA ILE A 339 17.07 5.81 3.81
C ILE A 339 16.30 5.92 2.50
N GLU A 340 17.00 6.32 1.45
CA GLU A 340 16.45 6.44 0.11
C GLU A 340 16.86 5.25 -0.76
N ARG A 341 15.88 4.62 -1.40
CA ARG A 341 16.13 3.57 -2.40
C ARG A 341 15.47 3.96 -3.72
N ALA A 342 16.27 4.37 -4.68
CA ALA A 342 15.80 4.80 -5.99
C ALA A 342 16.78 4.38 -7.10
N GLY A 343 16.25 3.95 -8.25
CA GLY A 343 17.05 3.64 -9.44
C GLY A 343 18.10 2.55 -9.27
N GLY A 344 17.88 1.57 -8.37
CA GLY A 344 18.84 0.47 -8.11
C GLY A 344 20.04 0.91 -7.25
N ARG A 345 19.86 1.98 -6.47
CA ARG A 345 20.82 2.43 -5.45
C ARG A 345 20.10 2.66 -4.15
N THR A 346 20.73 2.23 -3.07
CA THR A 346 20.26 2.46 -1.71
C THR A 346 21.28 3.33 -0.99
N GLU A 347 20.86 4.48 -0.51
CA GLU A 347 21.71 5.44 0.19
C GLU A 347 21.12 5.77 1.56
N VAL A 348 21.98 5.77 2.57
CA VAL A 348 21.64 6.21 3.93
C VAL A 348 22.07 7.67 4.06
N ILE A 349 21.11 8.54 4.33
CA ILE A 349 21.30 9.96 4.44
C ILE A 349 21.65 10.30 5.89
N VAL A 350 22.81 10.89 6.10
CA VAL A 350 23.35 11.27 7.41
C VAL A 350 23.52 12.79 7.47
N ASN A 351 22.93 13.41 8.46
CA ASN A 351 23.06 14.84 8.73
C ASN A 351 24.30 15.09 9.61
N GLU A 352 25.32 15.67 9.03
CA GLU A 352 26.58 16.01 9.73
C GLU A 352 26.56 17.44 10.32
N GLY A 353 25.37 18.03 10.45
CA GLY A 353 25.13 19.35 11.05
C GLY A 353 25.11 20.49 10.03
N VAL A 354 26.14 20.67 9.21
CA VAL A 354 26.19 21.69 8.14
C VAL A 354 26.00 21.04 6.78
N ASP A 355 26.53 19.84 6.61
CA ASP A 355 26.49 19.08 5.37
C ASP A 355 25.64 17.81 5.55
N VAL A 356 25.12 17.31 4.44
CA VAL A 356 24.41 16.02 4.37
C VAL A 356 25.32 15.04 3.63
N ALA A 357 25.70 13.96 4.28
CA ALA A 357 26.51 12.89 3.69
C ALA A 357 25.61 11.71 3.30
N SER A 358 25.87 11.07 2.17
CA SER A 358 25.19 9.84 1.78
C SER A 358 26.16 8.65 1.82
N TYR A 359 25.73 7.54 2.41
CA TYR A 359 26.45 6.30 2.50
C TYR A 359 25.74 5.24 1.65
N ALA A 360 26.36 4.83 0.54
CA ALA A 360 25.80 3.82 -0.34
C ALA A 360 25.87 2.43 0.29
N LEU A 361 24.77 1.71 0.27
CA LEU A 361 24.70 0.29 0.64
C LEU A 361 24.96 -0.59 -0.58
N ASP A 362 25.40 -1.83 -0.35
CA ASP A 362 25.60 -2.80 -1.42
C ASP A 362 24.26 -3.35 -1.92
N GLU A 363 23.83 -2.85 -3.09
CA GLU A 363 22.55 -3.23 -3.70
C GLU A 363 22.52 -4.71 -4.12
N ASN A 364 23.68 -5.31 -4.44
CA ASN A 364 23.73 -6.74 -4.78
C ASN A 364 23.37 -7.61 -3.57
N LEU A 365 23.86 -7.24 -2.38
CA LEU A 365 23.52 -7.95 -1.15
C LEU A 365 22.04 -7.80 -0.78
N ILE A 366 21.47 -6.60 -1.00
CA ILE A 366 20.04 -6.33 -0.80
C ILE A 366 19.21 -7.14 -1.79
N ALA A 367 19.57 -7.12 -3.07
CA ALA A 367 18.88 -7.85 -4.12
C ALA A 367 18.93 -9.37 -3.91
N PHE A 368 20.08 -9.90 -3.46
CA PHE A 368 20.23 -11.30 -3.08
C PHE A 368 19.24 -11.70 -1.99
N GLY A 369 19.19 -10.95 -0.88
CA GLY A 369 18.27 -11.21 0.22
C GLY A 369 16.81 -11.24 -0.25
N THR A 370 16.42 -10.28 -1.10
CA THR A 370 15.08 -10.20 -1.68
C THR A 370 14.77 -11.40 -2.60
N ALA A 371 15.72 -11.81 -3.46
CA ALA A 371 15.54 -12.95 -4.35
C ALA A 371 15.38 -14.28 -3.58
N VAL A 372 16.16 -14.47 -2.51
CA VAL A 372 16.04 -15.64 -1.63
C VAL A 372 14.65 -15.71 -0.98
N GLU A 373 14.12 -14.59 -0.51
CA GLU A 373 12.80 -14.54 0.12
C GLU A 373 11.65 -14.78 -0.85
N LEU A 374 11.75 -14.22 -2.06
CA LEU A 374 10.78 -14.48 -3.12
C LEU A 374 10.86 -15.92 -3.64
N GLY A 375 11.93 -16.65 -3.28
CA GLY A 375 12.17 -18.02 -3.69
C GLY A 375 12.70 -18.16 -5.10
N ASP A 376 13.17 -17.06 -5.67
CA ASP A 376 13.90 -17.09 -6.95
C ASP A 376 15.39 -17.38 -6.70
N LEU A 377 15.67 -18.67 -6.44
CA LEU A 377 17.04 -19.10 -6.12
C LEU A 377 17.96 -19.05 -7.34
N ASP A 378 17.42 -19.06 -8.57
CA ASP A 378 18.20 -18.90 -9.79
C ASP A 378 18.73 -17.47 -9.88
N GLN A 379 17.86 -16.47 -9.70
CA GLN A 379 18.26 -15.08 -9.65
C GLN A 379 19.23 -14.80 -8.49
N ALA A 380 19.02 -15.41 -7.32
CA ALA A 380 19.91 -15.27 -6.18
C ALA A 380 21.34 -15.80 -6.51
N ALA A 381 21.45 -16.94 -7.21
CA ALA A 381 22.74 -17.47 -7.64
C ALA A 381 23.40 -16.57 -8.70
N ASP A 382 22.65 -16.04 -9.65
CA ASP A 382 23.15 -15.14 -10.70
C ASP A 382 23.69 -13.81 -10.12
N ILE A 383 23.12 -13.32 -9.01
CA ILE A 383 23.61 -12.13 -8.31
C ILE A 383 24.94 -12.40 -7.61
N LEU A 384 25.13 -13.60 -7.05
CA LEU A 384 26.36 -13.94 -6.32
C LEU A 384 27.52 -14.31 -7.24
N ASP A 385 27.28 -14.85 -8.44
CA ASP A 385 28.31 -15.31 -9.35
C ASP A 385 29.41 -14.27 -9.71
N PRO A 386 29.06 -12.99 -10.00
CA PRO A 386 30.04 -11.95 -10.33
C PRO A 386 30.80 -11.43 -9.10
N LEU A 387 30.35 -11.75 -7.86
CA LEU A 387 30.93 -11.23 -6.64
C LEU A 387 32.17 -12.06 -6.23
N GLU A 388 33.17 -11.37 -5.71
CA GLU A 388 34.34 -12.06 -5.13
C GLU A 388 33.95 -12.85 -3.88
N LEU A 389 34.63 -13.98 -3.66
CA LEU A 389 34.39 -14.82 -2.50
C LEU A 389 35.00 -14.17 -1.25
N THR A 390 34.18 -13.45 -0.52
CA THR A 390 34.47 -12.86 0.80
C THR A 390 33.81 -13.70 1.89
N PRO A 391 34.15 -13.53 3.18
CA PRO A 391 33.45 -14.25 4.26
C PRO A 391 31.92 -14.03 4.27
N ASP A 392 31.47 -12.88 3.81
CA ASP A 392 30.04 -12.55 3.74
C ASP A 392 29.37 -13.24 2.55
N THR A 393 29.96 -13.19 1.36
CA THR A 393 29.44 -13.88 0.18
C THR A 393 29.54 -15.40 0.32
N GLU A 394 30.58 -15.95 0.99
CA GLU A 394 30.67 -17.38 1.35
C GLU A 394 29.46 -17.81 2.19
N ALA A 395 29.09 -16.99 3.16
CA ALA A 395 27.90 -17.25 3.99
C ALA A 395 26.60 -17.21 3.22
N MET A 396 26.48 -16.30 2.25
CA MET A 396 25.30 -16.20 1.39
C MET A 396 25.19 -17.42 0.47
N TRP A 397 26.32 -17.88 -0.12
CA TRP A 397 26.35 -19.13 -0.87
C TRP A 397 25.97 -20.34 -0.02
N MET A 398 26.39 -20.36 1.26
CA MET A 398 26.02 -21.43 2.18
C MET A 398 24.53 -21.39 2.49
N GLN A 399 23.98 -20.22 2.77
CA GLN A 399 22.53 -20.03 3.00
C GLN A 399 21.72 -20.46 1.78
N LEU A 400 22.13 -20.03 0.58
CA LEU A 400 21.48 -20.39 -0.67
C LEU A 400 21.53 -21.90 -0.92
N SER A 401 22.66 -22.56 -0.59
CA SER A 401 22.80 -24.02 -0.73
C SER A 401 21.84 -24.80 0.16
N GLN A 402 21.65 -24.34 1.41
CA GLN A 402 20.70 -24.94 2.35
C GLN A 402 19.26 -24.80 1.85
N GLN A 403 18.87 -23.59 1.44
CA GLN A 403 17.56 -23.31 0.90
C GLN A 403 17.28 -24.13 -0.38
N ALA A 404 18.27 -24.22 -1.28
CA ALA A 404 18.16 -25.02 -2.50
C ALA A 404 18.00 -26.52 -2.23
N LEU A 405 18.61 -27.04 -1.16
CA LEU A 405 18.41 -28.43 -0.74
C LEU A 405 17.03 -28.65 -0.13
N GLU A 406 16.53 -27.73 0.69
CA GLU A 406 15.18 -27.78 1.25
C GLU A 406 14.11 -27.77 0.14
N ASP A 407 14.29 -26.90 -0.85
CA ASP A 407 13.41 -26.77 -2.01
C ASP A 407 13.66 -27.84 -3.09
N ARG A 408 14.65 -28.72 -2.88
CA ARG A 408 15.05 -29.78 -3.82
C ARG A 408 15.50 -29.27 -5.19
N LYS A 409 15.97 -28.03 -5.28
CA LYS A 409 16.55 -27.46 -6.48
C LYS A 409 18.02 -27.90 -6.61
N LEU A 410 18.25 -29.17 -7.03
CA LEU A 410 19.57 -29.81 -7.00
C LEU A 410 20.62 -29.13 -7.88
N VAL A 411 20.21 -28.52 -8.98
CA VAL A 411 21.11 -27.80 -9.90
C VAL A 411 21.69 -26.57 -9.21
N ILE A 412 20.86 -25.82 -8.48
CA ILE A 412 21.31 -24.62 -7.76
C ILE A 412 22.21 -25.03 -6.58
N ALA A 413 21.84 -26.06 -5.83
CA ALA A 413 22.64 -26.57 -4.74
C ALA A 413 24.04 -27.04 -5.24
N GLU A 414 24.09 -27.70 -6.40
CA GLU A 414 25.36 -28.09 -7.06
C GLU A 414 26.19 -26.86 -7.40
N ARG A 415 25.60 -25.82 -7.99
CA ARG A 415 26.25 -24.54 -8.34
C ARG A 415 26.82 -23.85 -7.09
N CYS A 416 26.04 -23.79 -5.99
CA CYS A 416 26.48 -23.19 -4.74
C CYS A 416 27.71 -23.90 -4.15
N TYR A 417 27.67 -25.23 -4.05
CA TYR A 417 28.82 -25.96 -3.52
C TYR A 417 30.05 -25.94 -4.45
N ALA A 418 29.84 -25.79 -5.76
CA ALA A 418 30.92 -25.56 -6.70
C ALA A 418 31.57 -24.20 -6.49
N ALA A 419 30.80 -23.14 -6.32
CA ALA A 419 31.29 -21.80 -6.03
C ALA A 419 32.07 -21.72 -4.70
N LEU A 420 31.59 -22.45 -3.68
CA LEU A 420 32.26 -22.57 -2.38
C LEU A 420 33.52 -23.44 -2.40
N GLY A 421 33.83 -24.09 -3.53
CA GLY A 421 34.97 -25.01 -3.62
C GLY A 421 34.82 -26.38 -2.95
N TYR A 422 33.60 -26.72 -2.50
CA TYR A 422 33.28 -28.03 -1.90
C TYR A 422 33.10 -29.12 -2.98
N VAL A 423 34.18 -29.45 -3.66
CA VAL A 423 34.18 -30.35 -4.85
C VAL A 423 33.52 -31.70 -4.58
N THR A 424 33.71 -32.28 -3.40
CA THR A 424 33.09 -33.57 -3.04
C THR A 424 31.56 -33.50 -2.96
N LYS A 425 31.01 -32.45 -2.34
CA LYS A 425 29.57 -32.23 -2.24
C LYS A 425 28.99 -31.89 -3.61
N ALA A 426 29.65 -31.04 -4.39
CA ALA A 426 29.21 -30.70 -5.75
C ALA A 426 29.15 -31.92 -6.66
N ARG A 427 30.17 -32.79 -6.66
CA ARG A 427 30.19 -34.08 -7.41
C ARG A 427 29.09 -35.02 -6.96
N TYR A 428 28.83 -35.11 -5.66
CA TYR A 428 27.76 -35.93 -5.12
C TYR A 428 26.39 -35.47 -5.58
N LEU A 429 26.16 -34.15 -5.55
CA LEU A 429 24.91 -33.53 -6.04
C LEU A 429 24.77 -33.67 -7.54
N HIS A 430 25.84 -33.51 -8.32
CA HIS A 430 25.83 -33.77 -9.75
C HIS A 430 25.38 -35.20 -10.11
N ALA A 431 25.92 -36.20 -9.41
CA ALA A 431 25.51 -37.60 -9.59
C ALA A 431 24.06 -37.81 -9.20
N THR A 432 23.60 -37.15 -8.13
CA THR A 432 22.19 -37.21 -7.67
C THR A 432 21.25 -36.54 -8.65
N ASN A 433 21.63 -35.40 -9.21
CA ASN A 433 20.90 -34.66 -10.22
C ASN A 433 20.73 -35.46 -11.52
N LYS A 434 21.80 -36.14 -11.98
CA LYS A 434 21.71 -37.09 -13.11
C LYS A 434 20.70 -38.21 -12.86
N MET A 435 20.62 -38.72 -11.62
CA MET A 435 19.64 -39.76 -11.24
C MET A 435 18.21 -39.17 -11.23
N ALA A 436 18.02 -37.99 -10.68
CA ALA A 436 16.72 -37.30 -10.70
C ALA A 436 16.28 -37.06 -12.16
N HIS A 437 17.18 -36.58 -13.02
CA HIS A 437 16.86 -36.36 -14.43
C HIS A 437 16.52 -37.64 -15.22
N LYS A 438 17.12 -38.78 -14.87
CA LYS A 438 16.71 -40.07 -15.43
C LYS A 438 15.30 -40.46 -14.96
N ALA A 439 15.06 -40.34 -13.64
CA ALA A 439 13.77 -40.66 -13.05
C ALA A 439 12.64 -39.73 -13.56
N SER A 440 12.94 -38.48 -13.90
CA SER A 440 11.97 -37.54 -14.45
C SER A 440 11.48 -37.95 -15.85
N LYS A 441 12.35 -38.55 -16.66
CA LYS A 441 11.99 -39.07 -17.99
C LYS A 441 11.04 -40.28 -17.92
N ASP A 442 11.13 -41.06 -16.82
CA ASP A 442 10.32 -42.27 -16.66
C ASP A 442 8.98 -41.95 -15.99
N THR A 443 8.85 -40.90 -15.19
CA THR A 443 7.68 -40.65 -14.33
C THR A 443 6.91 -39.38 -14.67
N ASN A 444 7.34 -38.59 -15.67
CA ASN A 444 6.74 -37.29 -16.04
C ASN A 444 6.63 -36.29 -14.86
N SER A 445 7.50 -36.44 -13.85
CA SER A 445 7.66 -35.58 -12.67
C SER A 445 9.08 -35.06 -12.62
N ASP A 446 9.40 -34.11 -11.71
CA ASP A 446 10.76 -33.55 -11.56
C ASP A 446 11.83 -34.56 -11.12
N GLY A 447 11.46 -35.82 -10.85
CA GLY A 447 12.33 -36.93 -10.48
C GLY A 447 12.92 -36.84 -9.07
N THR A 448 12.73 -35.74 -8.35
CA THR A 448 13.26 -35.53 -6.98
C THR A 448 12.54 -36.37 -5.94
N ASN A 449 11.33 -36.82 -6.26
CA ASN A 449 10.53 -37.70 -5.40
C ASN A 449 10.96 -39.19 -5.43
N ASN A 450 11.93 -39.55 -6.29
CA ASN A 450 12.45 -40.91 -6.36
C ASN A 450 13.10 -41.30 -5.03
N PHE A 451 12.86 -42.53 -4.58
CA PHE A 451 13.35 -43.04 -3.30
C PHE A 451 14.90 -42.95 -3.17
N TYR A 452 15.61 -43.27 -4.24
CA TYR A 452 17.08 -43.19 -4.24
C TYR A 452 17.58 -41.76 -4.13
N VAL A 453 16.91 -40.79 -4.77
CA VAL A 453 17.24 -39.37 -4.67
C VAL A 453 17.00 -38.86 -3.25
N LYS A 454 15.83 -39.19 -2.66
CA LYS A 454 15.53 -38.86 -1.26
C LYS A 454 16.54 -39.44 -0.27
N ALA A 455 16.90 -40.70 -0.45
CA ALA A 455 17.89 -41.36 0.41
C ALA A 455 19.26 -40.66 0.33
N LYS A 456 19.69 -40.26 -0.88
CA LYS A 456 20.95 -39.52 -1.06
C LYS A 456 20.92 -38.14 -0.45
N LEU A 457 19.81 -37.41 -0.58
CA LEU A 457 19.66 -36.09 0.01
C LEU A 457 19.65 -36.14 1.55
N SER A 458 18.97 -37.15 2.13
CA SER A 458 18.95 -37.36 3.58
C SER A 458 20.33 -37.73 4.14
N ALA A 459 21.20 -38.37 3.35
CA ALA A 459 22.56 -38.65 3.73
C ALA A 459 23.46 -37.39 3.72
N LEU A 460 23.19 -36.47 2.80
CA LEU A 460 23.92 -35.19 2.72
C LEU A 460 23.58 -34.26 3.89
N GLY A 461 22.33 -34.22 4.36
CA GLY A 461 21.87 -33.39 5.48
C GLY A 461 22.33 -33.86 6.87
N LYS A 462 22.98 -35.03 6.97
CA LYS A 462 23.55 -35.57 8.22
C LYS A 462 25.07 -35.35 8.34
N GLN A 463 25.71 -34.77 7.34
CA GLN A 463 27.12 -34.39 7.31
C GLN A 463 27.28 -32.87 7.36
#